data_373daae92cf45c48d9cb39707b53eede
#
_entry.id   373daae92cf45c48d9cb39707b53eede
#
_cell.length_a   1.000
_cell.length_b   1.000
_cell.length_c   1.000
_cell.angle_alpha   90.00
_cell.angle_beta   90.00
_cell.angle_gamma   90.00
#
_symmetry.space_group_name_H-M   'P 1'
#
loop_
_entity.id
_entity.type
_entity.pdbx_description
1 polymer ?
#
loop_
_entity_poly.entity_id
_entity_poly.type
_entity_poly.pdbx_seq_one_letter_code
_entity_poly.pdbx_strand_id
1 'polypeptide(L)'
;MPGQSGRRVIAHLDMDAFYVSCELLRRPELRGRPVIVAGDGPRSVVTTASYEARKFGVGSAIPASQARRLCPQGSFLVPDFSYYRSISAQVMGVIRRRVEQVEAMGLDEAYLDLSSHPAPVTLMRELVAELKALTGLDASVGIGPNKLVAKVASDAEKPRGFVVMSAEMARERFAAERVRLIPGIGGKSAERLGDLGIETIAQLAAADEGLLLSRFAARTAAHLRALARFEHDGAVSEQRKVHSESRERTFDRDIGRQDDLDAALRGLVRELCAALAKQERAGRTVAIKIRLDDFSTHTRARTLSGPVNAPAEIEPVALELLHNFGLPRPVRLLGVRVAALRERGEVVPVPEQLSLAL
;
A
#
# COMPACT_ATOMS: atom_id res chain seq x y z
N MET A 1 -20.01 -31.84 17.20
CA MET A 1 -18.81 -32.26 16.47
C MET A 1 -17.86 -31.09 16.46
N PRO A 2 -16.69 -31.09 17.13
CA PRO A 2 -15.71 -30.03 16.96
C PRO A 2 -15.12 -30.15 15.56
N GLY A 3 -15.32 -29.09 14.75
CA GLY A 3 -14.85 -29.03 13.38
C GLY A 3 -13.36 -29.25 13.28
N GLN A 4 -12.93 -30.09 12.38
CA GLN A 4 -11.56 -30.23 11.94
C GLN A 4 -11.08 -28.81 11.56
N SER A 5 -10.15 -28.24 12.34
CA SER A 5 -9.44 -27.04 11.95
C SER A 5 -8.55 -27.42 10.78
N GLY A 6 -9.10 -27.34 9.58
CA GLY A 6 -8.34 -27.54 8.36
C GLY A 6 -7.15 -26.60 8.36
N ARG A 7 -5.97 -27.14 8.07
CA ARG A 7 -4.72 -26.38 7.99
C ARG A 7 -4.88 -25.25 7.00
N ARG A 8 -4.83 -23.99 7.44
CA ARG A 8 -4.90 -22.84 6.53
C ARG A 8 -3.77 -22.90 5.52
N VAL A 9 -4.11 -22.64 4.26
CA VAL A 9 -3.16 -22.56 3.15
C VAL A 9 -3.43 -21.27 2.41
N ILE A 10 -2.56 -20.30 2.59
CA ILE A 10 -2.65 -18.98 1.96
C ILE A 10 -1.55 -18.84 0.94
N ALA A 11 -1.89 -18.44 -0.29
CA ALA A 11 -0.91 -18.02 -1.27
C ALA A 11 -0.84 -16.49 -1.36
N HIS A 12 0.34 -15.97 -1.63
CA HIS A 12 0.57 -14.61 -2.10
C HIS A 12 1.16 -14.68 -3.50
N LEU A 13 0.50 -14.05 -4.46
CA LEU A 13 0.94 -13.93 -5.84
C LEU A 13 1.29 -12.47 -6.12
N ASP A 14 2.45 -12.23 -6.73
CA ASP A 14 3.00 -10.89 -6.98
C ASP A 14 3.62 -10.88 -8.39
N MET A 15 3.17 -9.99 -9.26
CA MET A 15 3.67 -9.86 -10.61
C MET A 15 5.04 -9.20 -10.63
N ASP A 16 6.03 -9.86 -11.19
CA ASP A 16 7.43 -9.41 -11.13
C ASP A 16 7.65 -8.09 -11.89
N ALA A 17 8.13 -7.06 -11.16
CA ALA A 17 8.40 -5.71 -11.68
C ALA A 17 7.25 -5.20 -12.58
N PHE A 18 6.01 -5.29 -12.12
CA PHE A 18 4.77 -5.23 -12.90
C PHE A 18 4.74 -4.10 -13.94
N TYR A 19 4.94 -2.84 -13.54
CA TYR A 19 4.85 -1.73 -14.49
C TYR A 19 5.94 -1.78 -15.56
N VAL A 20 7.16 -2.16 -15.20
CA VAL A 20 8.22 -2.42 -16.18
C VAL A 20 7.83 -3.57 -17.10
N SER A 21 7.32 -4.66 -16.55
CA SER A 21 6.91 -5.83 -17.33
C SER A 21 5.78 -5.47 -18.32
N CYS A 22 4.83 -4.63 -17.93
CA CYS A 22 3.82 -4.08 -18.84
C CYS A 22 4.44 -3.25 -19.96
N GLU A 23 5.41 -2.38 -19.66
CA GLU A 23 6.09 -1.59 -20.68
C GLU A 23 6.90 -2.48 -21.67
N LEU A 24 7.51 -3.55 -21.18
CA LEU A 24 8.25 -4.50 -22.02
C LEU A 24 7.34 -5.34 -22.94
N LEU A 25 6.04 -5.40 -22.72
CA LEU A 25 5.08 -5.96 -23.69
C LEU A 25 4.95 -5.06 -24.92
N ARG A 26 4.99 -3.75 -24.73
CA ARG A 26 4.91 -2.73 -25.79
C ARG A 26 6.27 -2.43 -26.44
N ARG A 27 7.36 -2.65 -25.69
CA ARG A 27 8.75 -2.30 -26.07
C ARG A 27 9.68 -3.48 -25.83
N PRO A 28 9.51 -4.59 -26.58
CA PRO A 28 10.29 -5.81 -26.38
C PRO A 28 11.80 -5.61 -26.61
N GLU A 29 12.20 -4.58 -27.36
CA GLU A 29 13.59 -4.18 -27.60
C GLU A 29 14.33 -3.68 -26.35
N LEU A 30 13.59 -3.35 -25.29
CA LEU A 30 14.16 -2.95 -23.98
C LEU A 30 14.41 -4.13 -23.04
N ARG A 31 14.05 -5.35 -23.41
CA ARG A 31 14.29 -6.54 -22.58
C ARG A 31 15.78 -6.74 -22.31
N GLY A 32 16.11 -7.10 -21.08
CA GLY A 32 17.49 -7.28 -20.62
C GLY A 32 18.28 -5.98 -20.41
N ARG A 33 17.63 -4.82 -20.61
CA ARG A 33 18.23 -3.50 -20.37
C ARG A 33 17.69 -2.89 -19.08
N PRO A 34 18.45 -1.97 -18.43
CA PRO A 34 17.91 -1.21 -17.30
C PRO A 34 16.73 -0.34 -17.75
N VAL A 35 15.52 -0.62 -17.22
CA VAL A 35 14.29 0.15 -17.48
C VAL A 35 13.74 0.66 -16.16
N ILE A 36 13.41 1.93 -16.13
CA ILE A 36 12.89 2.63 -14.94
C ILE A 36 11.59 3.33 -15.31
N VAL A 37 10.50 2.99 -14.64
CA VAL A 37 9.23 3.71 -14.76
C VAL A 37 9.20 4.79 -13.69
N ALA A 38 9.15 6.05 -14.11
CA ALA A 38 9.13 7.21 -13.22
C ALA A 38 8.41 8.38 -13.89
N GLY A 39 7.81 9.27 -13.11
CA GLY A 39 7.30 10.53 -13.65
C GLY A 39 8.42 11.40 -14.22
N ASP A 40 8.05 12.36 -15.06
CA ASP A 40 8.95 13.29 -15.74
C ASP A 40 9.19 14.61 -15.00
N GLY A 41 8.36 14.93 -14.00
CA GLY A 41 8.47 16.16 -13.21
C GLY A 41 9.72 16.19 -12.32
N PRO A 42 10.15 17.38 -11.88
CA PRO A 42 11.39 17.60 -11.12
C PRO A 42 11.39 16.94 -9.74
N ARG A 43 10.19 16.64 -9.20
CA ARG A 43 9.99 15.98 -7.89
C ARG A 43 9.43 14.56 -8.01
N SER A 44 9.50 13.99 -9.21
CA SER A 44 9.04 12.65 -9.49
C SER A 44 9.87 11.60 -8.75
N VAL A 45 9.23 10.48 -8.45
CA VAL A 45 9.86 9.31 -7.87
C VAL A 45 9.78 8.13 -8.83
N VAL A 46 10.67 7.17 -8.65
CA VAL A 46 10.62 5.88 -9.34
C VAL A 46 9.38 5.12 -8.86
N THR A 47 8.53 4.73 -9.79
CA THR A 47 7.36 3.87 -9.53
C THR A 47 7.80 2.41 -9.44
N THR A 48 8.58 1.94 -10.44
CA THR A 48 9.21 0.63 -10.40
C THR A 48 10.47 0.61 -11.28
N ALA A 49 11.35 -0.39 -11.05
CA ALA A 49 12.59 -0.57 -11.79
C ALA A 49 12.75 -2.05 -12.18
N SER A 50 13.30 -2.31 -13.38
CA SER A 50 13.67 -3.64 -13.80
C SER A 50 14.76 -4.23 -12.91
N TYR A 51 14.91 -5.54 -12.90
CA TYR A 51 15.95 -6.21 -12.12
C TYR A 51 17.36 -5.78 -12.57
N GLU A 52 17.53 -5.46 -13.85
CA GLU A 52 18.76 -4.88 -14.38
C GLU A 52 19.06 -3.50 -13.79
N ALA A 53 18.03 -2.63 -13.66
CA ALA A 53 18.18 -1.32 -13.04
C ALA A 53 18.42 -1.40 -11.51
N ARG A 54 17.82 -2.39 -10.84
CA ARG A 54 18.03 -2.64 -9.40
C ARG A 54 19.49 -2.97 -9.06
N LYS A 55 20.25 -3.57 -9.98
CA LYS A 55 21.69 -3.82 -9.81
C LYS A 55 22.52 -2.54 -9.64
N PHE A 56 22.00 -1.41 -10.11
CA PHE A 56 22.61 -0.08 -9.94
C PHE A 56 22.06 0.67 -8.71
N GLY A 57 21.30 0.00 -7.83
CA GLY A 57 20.70 0.60 -6.65
C GLY A 57 19.42 1.40 -6.94
N VAL A 58 18.84 1.27 -8.14
CA VAL A 58 17.57 1.93 -8.48
C VAL A 58 16.41 1.08 -7.98
N GLY A 59 15.56 1.65 -7.11
CA GLY A 59 14.37 1.01 -6.58
C GLY A 59 13.17 1.95 -6.52
N SER A 60 12.00 1.41 -6.19
CA SER A 60 10.77 2.21 -6.01
C SER A 60 10.95 3.28 -4.93
N ALA A 61 10.25 4.39 -5.08
CA ALA A 61 10.20 5.54 -4.17
C ALA A 61 11.46 6.41 -4.08
N ILE A 62 12.60 6.06 -4.70
CA ILE A 62 13.73 6.98 -4.78
C ILE A 62 13.43 8.13 -5.76
N PRO A 63 13.99 9.33 -5.58
CA PRO A 63 13.82 10.43 -6.53
C PRO A 63 14.29 10.03 -7.93
N ALA A 64 13.53 10.39 -8.97
CA ALA A 64 13.90 10.10 -10.37
C ALA A 64 15.25 10.73 -10.75
N SER A 65 15.56 11.91 -10.19
CA SER A 65 16.85 12.56 -10.35
C SER A 65 18.02 11.75 -9.77
N GLN A 66 17.81 11.06 -8.64
CA GLN A 66 18.79 10.14 -8.05
C GLN A 66 18.94 8.89 -8.91
N ALA A 67 17.82 8.32 -9.38
CA ALA A 67 17.85 7.16 -10.26
C ALA A 67 18.63 7.43 -11.56
N ARG A 68 18.50 8.63 -12.15
CA ARG A 68 19.29 9.06 -13.32
C ARG A 68 20.79 9.12 -13.05
N ARG A 69 21.19 9.50 -11.83
CA ARG A 69 22.62 9.49 -11.44
C ARG A 69 23.15 8.07 -11.21
N LEU A 70 22.31 7.19 -10.62
CA LEU A 70 22.71 5.80 -10.34
C LEU A 70 22.77 4.94 -11.60
N CYS A 71 21.88 5.19 -12.56
CA CYS A 71 21.78 4.41 -13.80
C CYS A 71 21.60 5.34 -15.02
N PRO A 72 22.64 6.08 -15.44
CA PRO A 72 22.55 7.05 -16.54
C PRO A 72 22.23 6.39 -17.88
N GLN A 73 22.59 5.12 -18.07
CA GLN A 73 22.28 4.32 -19.26
C GLN A 73 20.85 3.74 -19.26
N GLY A 74 20.09 3.94 -18.18
CA GLY A 74 18.74 3.40 -18.02
C GLY A 74 17.71 4.09 -18.92
N SER A 75 16.78 3.30 -19.45
CA SER A 75 15.61 3.81 -20.20
C SER A 75 14.55 4.27 -19.21
N PHE A 76 14.28 5.58 -19.16
CA PHE A 76 13.25 6.17 -18.29
C PHE A 76 11.93 6.32 -19.05
N LEU A 77 10.88 5.70 -18.53
CA LEU A 77 9.54 5.69 -19.13
C LEU A 77 8.54 6.36 -18.17
N VAL A 78 7.67 7.18 -18.73
CA VAL A 78 6.56 7.78 -17.99
C VAL A 78 5.48 6.72 -17.74
N PRO A 79 4.92 6.60 -16.51
CA PRO A 79 3.93 5.59 -16.20
C PRO A 79 2.60 5.81 -16.94
N ASP A 80 2.05 4.74 -17.54
CA ASP A 80 0.70 4.68 -18.11
C ASP A 80 -0.22 3.85 -17.20
N PHE A 81 -0.74 4.47 -16.14
CA PHE A 81 -1.61 3.78 -15.19
C PHE A 81 -2.93 3.29 -15.80
N SER A 82 -3.38 3.87 -16.92
CA SER A 82 -4.57 3.38 -17.61
C SER A 82 -4.31 2.00 -18.21
N TYR A 83 -3.20 1.86 -18.89
CA TYR A 83 -2.75 0.59 -19.44
C TYR A 83 -2.46 -0.45 -18.34
N TYR A 84 -1.76 -0.07 -17.27
CA TYR A 84 -1.45 -0.99 -16.19
C TYR A 84 -2.72 -1.52 -15.52
N ARG A 85 -3.74 -0.69 -15.33
CA ARG A 85 -5.05 -1.14 -14.82
C ARG A 85 -5.75 -2.12 -15.76
N SER A 86 -5.64 -1.94 -17.08
CA SER A 86 -6.22 -2.88 -18.05
C SER A 86 -5.55 -4.25 -17.99
N ILE A 87 -4.23 -4.30 -17.86
CA ILE A 87 -3.47 -5.55 -17.69
C ILE A 87 -3.78 -6.19 -16.32
N SER A 88 -3.81 -5.39 -15.26
CA SER A 88 -4.18 -5.85 -13.92
C SER A 88 -5.56 -6.49 -13.91
N ALA A 89 -6.55 -5.89 -14.61
CA ALA A 89 -7.89 -6.45 -14.71
C ALA A 89 -7.89 -7.84 -15.39
N GLN A 90 -7.06 -8.05 -16.42
CA GLN A 90 -6.89 -9.35 -17.05
C GLN A 90 -6.28 -10.37 -16.06
N VAL A 91 -5.19 -10.00 -15.38
CA VAL A 91 -4.53 -10.84 -14.35
C VAL A 91 -5.53 -11.24 -13.26
N MET A 92 -6.21 -10.26 -12.66
CA MET A 92 -7.17 -10.52 -11.59
C MET A 92 -8.39 -11.31 -12.08
N GLY A 93 -8.79 -11.15 -13.35
CA GLY A 93 -9.83 -11.95 -13.99
C GLY A 93 -9.44 -13.43 -14.10
N VAL A 94 -8.20 -13.74 -14.47
CA VAL A 94 -7.66 -15.11 -14.48
C VAL A 94 -7.68 -15.72 -13.08
N ILE A 95 -7.16 -14.98 -12.09
CA ILE A 95 -7.06 -15.43 -10.69
C ILE A 95 -8.47 -15.78 -10.15
N ARG A 96 -9.45 -14.88 -10.31
CA ARG A 96 -10.83 -15.07 -9.80
C ARG A 96 -11.61 -16.19 -10.47
N ARG A 97 -11.24 -16.62 -11.67
CA ARG A 97 -11.82 -17.82 -12.29
C ARG A 97 -11.35 -19.12 -11.65
N ARG A 98 -10.17 -19.11 -11.01
CA ARG A 98 -9.52 -20.30 -10.46
C ARG A 98 -9.64 -20.39 -8.93
N VAL A 99 -9.80 -19.26 -8.25
CA VAL A 99 -9.83 -19.17 -6.78
C VAL A 99 -11.01 -18.30 -6.35
N GLU A 100 -11.79 -18.79 -5.41
CA GLU A 100 -13.01 -18.12 -4.92
C GLU A 100 -12.67 -16.95 -4.01
N GLN A 101 -11.77 -17.15 -3.03
CA GLN A 101 -11.41 -16.10 -2.06
C GLN A 101 -10.10 -15.42 -2.44
N VAL A 102 -10.22 -14.20 -2.96
CA VAL A 102 -9.10 -13.40 -3.47
C VAL A 102 -9.13 -12.00 -2.86
N GLU A 103 -8.08 -11.62 -2.15
CA GLU A 103 -7.86 -10.26 -1.65
C GLU A 103 -6.81 -9.55 -2.50
N ALA A 104 -7.25 -8.71 -3.43
CA ALA A 104 -6.36 -7.86 -4.21
C ALA A 104 -5.79 -6.74 -3.35
N MET A 105 -4.45 -6.65 -3.27
CA MET A 105 -3.74 -5.65 -2.46
C MET A 105 -3.35 -4.40 -3.27
N GLY A 106 -3.28 -4.54 -4.58
CA GLY A 106 -2.90 -3.50 -5.53
C GLY A 106 -3.29 -3.88 -6.95
N LEU A 107 -2.51 -3.41 -7.92
CA LEU A 107 -2.66 -3.79 -9.32
C LEU A 107 -1.96 -5.10 -9.66
N ASP A 108 -1.00 -5.51 -8.87
CA ASP A 108 -0.01 -6.53 -9.19
C ASP A 108 0.11 -7.64 -8.16
N GLU A 109 -0.56 -7.54 -7.02
CA GLU A 109 -0.47 -8.56 -5.96
C GLU A 109 -1.83 -8.91 -5.35
N ALA A 110 -1.95 -10.17 -4.94
CA ALA A 110 -3.14 -10.69 -4.27
C ALA A 110 -2.80 -11.81 -3.28
N TYR A 111 -3.60 -11.89 -2.20
CA TYR A 111 -3.69 -13.08 -1.35
C TYR A 111 -4.84 -13.96 -1.84
N LEU A 112 -4.59 -15.27 -1.80
CA LEU A 112 -5.56 -16.29 -2.18
C LEU A 112 -5.72 -17.29 -1.04
N ASP A 113 -6.94 -17.56 -0.61
CA ASP A 113 -7.19 -18.65 0.35
C ASP A 113 -7.42 -19.97 -0.41
N LEU A 114 -6.51 -20.89 -0.21
CA LEU A 114 -6.49 -22.20 -0.84
C LEU A 114 -6.79 -23.33 0.15
N SER A 115 -7.29 -22.99 1.34
CA SER A 115 -7.49 -23.95 2.44
C SER A 115 -8.46 -25.07 2.10
N SER A 116 -9.45 -24.80 1.23
CA SER A 116 -10.42 -25.79 0.77
C SER A 116 -9.98 -26.58 -0.47
N HIS A 117 -8.88 -26.17 -1.13
CA HIS A 117 -8.46 -26.81 -2.39
C HIS A 117 -7.64 -28.08 -2.12
N PRO A 118 -7.95 -29.22 -2.80
CA PRO A 118 -7.29 -30.49 -2.54
C PRO A 118 -5.80 -30.51 -2.93
N ALA A 119 -5.40 -29.70 -3.91
CA ALA A 119 -4.03 -29.63 -4.43
C ALA A 119 -3.56 -28.17 -4.61
N PRO A 120 -3.38 -27.38 -3.51
CA PRO A 120 -3.13 -25.93 -3.59
C PRO A 120 -1.84 -25.57 -4.33
N VAL A 121 -0.79 -26.38 -4.20
CA VAL A 121 0.49 -26.15 -4.86
C VAL A 121 0.38 -26.36 -6.38
N THR A 122 -0.31 -27.40 -6.80
CA THR A 122 -0.55 -27.69 -8.23
C THR A 122 -1.39 -26.59 -8.85
N LEU A 123 -2.49 -26.20 -8.21
CA LEU A 123 -3.32 -25.09 -8.65
C LEU A 123 -2.51 -23.81 -8.89
N MET A 124 -1.63 -23.43 -7.96
CA MET A 124 -0.82 -22.22 -8.09
C MET A 124 0.20 -22.33 -9.21
N ARG A 125 0.80 -23.51 -9.46
CA ARG A 125 1.70 -23.71 -10.61
C ARG A 125 0.97 -23.55 -11.94
N GLU A 126 -0.22 -24.17 -12.06
CA GLU A 126 -1.07 -24.04 -13.25
C GLU A 126 -1.52 -22.59 -13.45
N LEU A 127 -1.92 -21.89 -12.37
CA LEU A 127 -2.34 -20.49 -12.42
C LEU A 127 -1.21 -19.59 -12.93
N VAL A 128 0.01 -19.75 -12.42
CA VAL A 128 1.19 -18.97 -12.89
C VAL A 128 1.48 -19.26 -14.36
N ALA A 129 1.40 -20.52 -14.79
CA ALA A 129 1.58 -20.89 -16.20
C ALA A 129 0.49 -20.28 -17.11
N GLU A 130 -0.76 -20.31 -16.67
CA GLU A 130 -1.90 -19.69 -17.38
C GLU A 130 -1.72 -18.16 -17.49
N LEU A 131 -1.36 -17.49 -16.39
CA LEU A 131 -1.06 -16.05 -16.38
C LEU A 131 0.05 -15.72 -17.37
N LYS A 132 1.15 -16.47 -17.36
CA LYS A 132 2.26 -16.28 -18.29
C LYS A 132 1.83 -16.46 -19.74
N ALA A 133 1.05 -17.49 -20.04
CA ALA A 133 0.57 -17.78 -21.40
C ALA A 133 -0.36 -16.67 -21.91
N LEU A 134 -1.27 -16.16 -21.07
CA LEU A 134 -2.28 -15.18 -21.46
C LEU A 134 -1.77 -13.74 -21.49
N THR A 135 -0.88 -13.39 -20.57
CA THR A 135 -0.43 -11.99 -20.38
C THR A 135 1.03 -11.75 -20.80
N GLY A 136 1.81 -12.79 -20.93
CA GLY A 136 3.27 -12.68 -21.14
C GLY A 136 4.06 -12.24 -19.91
N LEU A 137 3.39 -12.03 -18.76
CA LEU A 137 4.01 -11.54 -17.52
C LEU A 137 4.49 -12.70 -16.65
N ASP A 138 5.54 -12.44 -15.87
CA ASP A 138 6.03 -13.34 -14.84
C ASP A 138 5.46 -12.96 -13.47
N ALA A 139 5.30 -13.97 -12.61
CA ALA A 139 4.85 -13.79 -11.24
C ALA A 139 5.70 -14.63 -10.28
N SER A 140 5.82 -14.14 -9.05
CA SER A 140 6.39 -14.88 -7.92
C SER A 140 5.30 -15.26 -6.94
N VAL A 141 5.41 -16.46 -6.36
CA VAL A 141 4.40 -17.03 -5.45
C VAL A 141 5.04 -17.49 -4.16
N GLY A 142 4.41 -17.13 -3.06
CA GLY A 142 4.68 -17.71 -1.75
C GLY A 142 3.44 -18.39 -1.21
N ILE A 143 3.58 -19.60 -0.66
CA ILE A 143 2.51 -20.35 -0.02
C ILE A 143 2.89 -20.62 1.44
N GLY A 144 1.97 -20.34 2.37
CA GLY A 144 2.21 -20.52 3.80
C GLY A 144 0.92 -20.66 4.60
N PRO A 145 1.02 -20.83 5.93
CA PRO A 145 -0.14 -21.00 6.81
C PRO A 145 -0.91 -19.69 7.06
N ASN A 146 -0.34 -18.55 6.70
CA ASN A 146 -0.96 -17.23 6.88
C ASN A 146 -0.40 -16.21 5.86
N LYS A 147 -1.03 -15.04 5.80
CA LYS A 147 -0.64 -13.95 4.88
C LYS A 147 0.81 -13.50 5.03
N LEU A 148 1.31 -13.42 6.26
CA LEU A 148 2.66 -12.95 6.53
C LEU A 148 3.70 -13.91 5.95
N VAL A 149 3.58 -15.20 6.24
CA VAL A 149 4.48 -16.23 5.69
C VAL A 149 4.38 -16.28 4.17
N ALA A 150 3.16 -16.23 3.60
CA ALA A 150 2.96 -16.23 2.16
C ALA A 150 3.64 -15.02 1.49
N LYS A 151 3.54 -13.81 2.10
CA LYS A 151 4.16 -12.59 1.55
C LYS A 151 5.69 -12.68 1.57
N VAL A 152 6.31 -13.02 2.69
CA VAL A 152 7.79 -13.11 2.75
C VAL A 152 8.31 -14.24 1.88
N ALA A 153 7.57 -15.34 1.74
CA ALA A 153 7.91 -16.44 0.85
C ALA A 153 7.90 -16.00 -0.63
N SER A 154 6.90 -15.21 -1.05
CA SER A 154 6.84 -14.71 -2.43
C SER A 154 8.00 -13.78 -2.81
N ASP A 155 8.54 -13.05 -1.83
CA ASP A 155 9.66 -12.14 -2.05
C ASP A 155 11.03 -12.83 -1.98
N ALA A 156 11.10 -14.02 -1.37
CA ALA A 156 12.36 -14.69 -1.03
C ALA A 156 13.22 -15.12 -2.22
N GLU A 157 12.59 -15.40 -3.36
CA GLU A 157 13.26 -15.93 -4.56
C GLU A 157 12.86 -15.18 -5.84
N LYS A 158 12.47 -13.89 -5.72
CA LYS A 158 12.17 -13.05 -6.90
C LYS A 158 13.38 -12.88 -7.81
N PRO A 159 13.20 -12.85 -9.14
CA PRO A 159 11.96 -13.02 -9.90
C PRO A 159 11.62 -14.50 -10.17
N ARG A 160 10.35 -14.78 -10.49
CA ARG A 160 9.81 -16.09 -10.85
C ARG A 160 9.98 -17.13 -9.72
N GLY A 161 10.01 -16.66 -8.48
CA GLY A 161 10.09 -17.51 -7.30
C GLY A 161 8.80 -18.29 -7.06
N PHE A 162 8.94 -19.52 -6.58
CA PHE A 162 7.81 -20.33 -6.15
C PHE A 162 8.17 -21.07 -4.86
N VAL A 163 7.81 -20.47 -3.73
CA VAL A 163 8.25 -20.91 -2.40
C VAL A 163 7.08 -21.37 -1.56
N VAL A 164 7.16 -22.58 -1.03
CA VAL A 164 6.22 -23.14 -0.04
C VAL A 164 6.94 -23.20 1.29
N MET A 165 6.36 -22.61 2.33
CA MET A 165 7.05 -22.42 3.60
C MET A 165 6.10 -22.58 4.80
N SER A 166 6.52 -23.28 5.83
CA SER A 166 5.84 -23.27 7.13
C SER A 166 6.26 -22.04 7.95
N ALA A 167 5.56 -21.78 9.06
CA ALA A 167 5.96 -20.70 9.97
C ALA A 167 7.31 -20.99 10.64
N GLU A 168 7.61 -22.27 10.91
CA GLU A 168 8.89 -22.74 11.45
C GLU A 168 10.02 -22.46 10.49
N MET A 169 9.86 -22.86 9.22
CA MET A 169 10.84 -22.60 8.17
C MET A 169 11.07 -21.09 7.98
N ALA A 170 10.02 -20.27 8.07
CA ALA A 170 10.15 -18.82 7.98
C ALA A 170 10.96 -18.24 9.16
N ARG A 171 10.69 -18.70 10.39
CA ARG A 171 11.46 -18.31 11.58
C ARG A 171 12.93 -18.64 11.44
N GLU A 172 13.26 -19.84 10.98
CA GLU A 172 14.64 -20.27 10.80
C GLU A 172 15.33 -19.49 9.67
N ARG A 173 14.70 -19.43 8.48
CA ARG A 173 15.28 -18.80 7.29
C ARG A 173 15.55 -17.32 7.48
N PHE A 174 14.65 -16.59 8.15
CA PHE A 174 14.71 -15.13 8.25
C PHE A 174 15.16 -14.64 9.64
N ALA A 175 15.60 -15.52 10.54
CA ALA A 175 16.03 -15.17 11.92
C ALA A 175 17.05 -14.03 11.95
N ALA A 176 18.07 -14.10 11.12
CA ALA A 176 19.17 -13.12 11.04
C ALA A 176 18.85 -11.89 10.17
N GLU A 177 17.73 -11.92 9.48
CA GLU A 177 17.34 -10.80 8.62
C GLU A 177 16.90 -9.59 9.44
N ARG A 178 17.03 -8.40 8.83
CA ARG A 178 16.60 -7.16 9.47
C ARG A 178 15.09 -7.13 9.65
N VAL A 179 14.60 -6.53 10.73
CA VAL A 179 13.17 -6.39 11.05
C VAL A 179 12.35 -5.76 9.91
N ARG A 180 12.97 -4.96 9.04
CA ARG A 180 12.31 -4.33 7.89
C ARG A 180 11.87 -5.32 6.80
N LEU A 181 12.36 -6.56 6.81
CA LEU A 181 11.87 -7.61 5.93
C LEU A 181 10.40 -7.94 6.23
N ILE A 182 9.96 -7.77 7.47
CA ILE A 182 8.58 -8.05 7.87
C ILE A 182 7.64 -6.96 7.33
N PRO A 183 6.63 -7.32 6.49
CA PRO A 183 5.58 -6.40 6.07
C PRO A 183 4.90 -5.73 7.27
N GLY A 184 4.78 -4.39 7.22
CA GLY A 184 4.22 -3.60 8.32
C GLY A 184 5.27 -2.98 9.24
N ILE A 185 6.52 -3.41 9.21
CA ILE A 185 7.63 -2.75 9.92
C ILE A 185 8.33 -1.76 8.96
N GLY A 186 7.82 -0.54 8.93
CA GLY A 186 8.41 0.55 8.14
C GLY A 186 9.66 1.18 8.78
N GLY A 187 10.29 2.13 8.07
CA GLY A 187 11.54 2.78 8.51
C GLY A 187 11.49 3.34 9.93
N LYS A 188 10.42 4.08 10.29
CA LYS A 188 10.28 4.67 11.64
C LYS A 188 10.13 3.63 12.76
N SER A 189 9.44 2.51 12.49
CA SER A 189 9.34 1.44 13.47
C SER A 189 10.66 0.70 13.63
N ALA A 190 11.37 0.48 12.52
CA ALA A 190 12.69 -0.15 12.54
C ALA A 190 13.74 0.72 13.25
N GLU A 191 13.72 2.05 13.05
CA GLU A 191 14.57 3.00 13.78
C GLU A 191 14.32 2.93 15.29
N ARG A 192 13.04 2.99 15.71
CA ARG A 192 12.66 2.88 17.12
C ARG A 192 13.01 1.53 17.74
N LEU A 193 13.00 0.43 16.96
CA LEU A 193 13.49 -0.88 17.40
C LEU A 193 15.02 -0.87 17.52
N GLY A 194 15.73 -0.23 16.58
CA GLY A 194 17.18 -0.04 16.63
C GLY A 194 17.63 0.73 17.85
N ASP A 195 16.88 1.77 18.30
CA ASP A 195 17.14 2.50 19.57
C ASP A 195 17.09 1.57 20.81
N LEU A 196 16.40 0.43 20.70
CA LEU A 196 16.32 -0.62 21.73
C LEU A 196 17.35 -1.74 21.54
N GLY A 197 18.26 -1.64 20.55
CA GLY A 197 19.22 -2.68 20.19
C GLY A 197 18.59 -3.86 19.42
N ILE A 198 17.39 -3.69 18.85
CA ILE A 198 16.66 -4.73 18.12
C ILE A 198 16.78 -4.46 16.63
N GLU A 199 17.65 -5.18 15.93
CA GLU A 199 17.89 -5.03 14.50
C GLU A 199 17.36 -6.21 13.68
N THR A 200 17.37 -7.43 14.26
CA THR A 200 17.00 -8.67 13.56
C THR A 200 15.65 -9.21 14.00
N ILE A 201 15.08 -10.07 13.15
CA ILE A 201 13.81 -10.76 13.43
C ILE A 201 13.93 -11.62 14.67
N ALA A 202 15.03 -12.35 14.84
CA ALA A 202 15.27 -13.17 16.03
C ALA A 202 15.32 -12.34 17.33
N GLN A 203 16.00 -11.18 17.29
CA GLN A 203 16.04 -10.28 18.44
C GLN A 203 14.65 -9.74 18.79
N LEU A 204 13.84 -9.38 17.79
CA LEU A 204 12.47 -8.90 18.01
C LEU A 204 11.56 -10.02 18.57
N ALA A 205 11.70 -11.25 18.07
CA ALA A 205 10.93 -12.41 18.54
C ALA A 205 11.24 -12.77 20.01
N ALA A 206 12.50 -12.56 20.44
CA ALA A 206 12.99 -12.82 21.79
C ALA A 206 12.89 -11.61 22.73
N ALA A 207 12.54 -10.41 22.21
CA ALA A 207 12.54 -9.19 22.99
C ALA A 207 11.61 -9.25 24.21
N ASP A 208 12.09 -8.74 25.33
CA ASP A 208 11.29 -8.57 26.54
C ASP A 208 10.13 -7.60 26.29
N GLU A 209 8.97 -7.91 26.87
CA GLU A 209 7.78 -7.10 26.69
C GLU A 209 7.93 -5.71 27.30
N GLY A 210 8.53 -5.60 28.49
CA GLY A 210 8.80 -4.33 29.15
C GLY A 210 9.71 -3.42 28.33
N LEU A 211 10.72 -4.00 27.66
CA LEU A 211 11.61 -3.28 26.76
C LEU A 211 10.82 -2.67 25.60
N LEU A 212 9.94 -3.42 24.97
CA LEU A 212 9.10 -2.90 23.87
C LEU A 212 8.10 -1.85 24.34
N LEU A 213 7.50 -2.02 25.52
CA LEU A 213 6.55 -1.09 26.11
C LEU A 213 7.18 0.27 26.42
N SER A 214 8.51 0.36 26.59
CA SER A 214 9.20 1.65 26.76
C SER A 214 9.12 2.57 25.53
N ARG A 215 8.84 2.00 24.35
CA ARG A 215 8.83 2.74 23.07
C ARG A 215 7.56 2.57 22.26
N PHE A 216 6.75 1.55 22.53
CA PHE A 216 5.54 1.22 21.76
C PHE A 216 4.34 1.05 22.69
N ALA A 217 3.15 1.41 22.23
CA ALA A 217 1.91 1.09 22.92
C ALA A 217 1.73 -0.43 22.98
N ALA A 218 1.09 -0.94 24.04
CA ALA A 218 0.94 -2.38 24.34
C ALA A 218 0.45 -3.19 23.11
N ARG A 219 -0.61 -2.72 22.44
CA ARG A 219 -1.11 -3.37 21.22
C ARG A 219 -0.06 -3.47 20.12
N THR A 220 0.75 -2.42 19.93
CA THR A 220 1.80 -2.39 18.92
C THR A 220 2.95 -3.31 19.29
N ALA A 221 3.37 -3.33 20.56
CA ALA A 221 4.41 -4.21 21.05
C ALA A 221 4.04 -5.69 20.86
N ALA A 222 2.83 -6.07 21.27
CA ALA A 222 2.31 -7.42 21.07
C ALA A 222 2.26 -7.80 19.59
N HIS A 223 1.78 -6.89 18.73
CA HIS A 223 1.72 -7.11 17.29
C HIS A 223 3.10 -7.30 16.67
N LEU A 224 4.09 -6.47 17.01
CA LEU A 224 5.46 -6.59 16.51
C LEU A 224 6.09 -7.95 16.88
N ARG A 225 5.86 -8.42 18.11
CA ARG A 225 6.33 -9.75 18.57
C ARG A 225 5.67 -10.89 17.81
N ALA A 226 4.34 -10.81 17.60
CA ALA A 226 3.62 -11.81 16.80
C ALA A 226 4.16 -11.86 15.36
N LEU A 227 4.36 -10.70 14.73
CA LEU A 227 4.95 -10.63 13.39
C LEU A 227 6.35 -11.26 13.33
N ALA A 228 7.21 -11.00 14.33
CA ALA A 228 8.56 -11.59 14.38
C ALA A 228 8.55 -13.12 14.59
N ARG A 229 7.46 -13.67 15.11
CA ARG A 229 7.23 -15.12 15.23
C ARG A 229 6.51 -15.71 14.02
N PHE A 230 6.25 -14.90 12.99
CA PHE A 230 5.47 -15.26 11.80
C PHE A 230 4.04 -15.72 12.14
N GLU A 231 3.48 -15.15 13.19
CA GLU A 231 2.11 -15.36 13.64
C GLU A 231 1.21 -14.26 13.02
N HIS A 232 0.16 -14.67 12.34
CA HIS A 232 -0.80 -13.78 11.73
C HIS A 232 -2.14 -14.51 11.52
N ASP A 233 -3.22 -13.95 12.05
CA ASP A 233 -4.54 -14.57 12.06
C ASP A 233 -5.53 -13.95 11.05
N GLY A 234 -5.16 -12.85 10.38
CA GLY A 234 -6.00 -12.16 9.42
C GLY A 234 -6.46 -13.08 8.28
N ALA A 235 -7.76 -13.16 8.04
CA ALA A 235 -8.34 -13.88 6.92
C ALA A 235 -8.06 -13.18 5.59
N VAL A 236 -8.14 -13.92 4.48
CA VAL A 236 -8.25 -13.35 3.13
C VAL A 236 -9.66 -12.78 3.01
N SER A 237 -9.79 -11.52 2.64
CA SER A 237 -11.07 -10.82 2.56
C SER A 237 -11.18 -10.07 1.23
N GLU A 238 -12.21 -10.37 0.47
CA GLU A 238 -12.52 -9.62 -0.77
C GLU A 238 -12.97 -8.18 -0.49
N GLN A 239 -13.58 -7.95 0.66
CA GLN A 239 -14.15 -6.67 1.03
C GLN A 239 -13.16 -5.81 1.81
N ARG A 240 -12.53 -4.87 1.11
CA ARG A 240 -11.77 -3.82 1.76
C ARG A 240 -12.68 -2.63 2.10
N LYS A 241 -12.97 -2.46 3.38
CA LYS A 241 -13.73 -1.29 3.83
C LYS A 241 -12.92 -0.01 3.58
N VAL A 242 -13.39 0.84 2.67
CA VAL A 242 -12.73 2.13 2.39
C VAL A 242 -13.21 3.15 3.42
N HIS A 243 -12.31 3.62 4.27
CA HIS A 243 -12.62 4.55 5.36
C HIS A 243 -12.46 6.02 4.97
N SER A 244 -11.67 6.30 3.95
CA SER A 244 -11.43 7.67 3.47
C SER A 244 -11.04 7.70 2.00
N GLU A 245 -11.33 8.82 1.32
CA GLU A 245 -10.87 9.14 -0.02
C GLU A 245 -10.07 10.45 0.04
N SER A 246 -9.01 10.59 -0.75
CA SER A 246 -8.16 11.79 -0.75
C SER A 246 -7.59 12.10 -2.13
N ARG A 247 -7.28 13.38 -2.33
CA ARG A 247 -6.46 13.87 -3.43
C ARG A 247 -5.34 14.72 -2.86
N GLU A 248 -4.12 14.50 -3.33
CA GLU A 248 -2.97 15.33 -2.95
C GLU A 248 -2.06 15.57 -4.15
N ARG A 249 -1.38 16.72 -4.13
CA ARG A 249 -0.44 17.12 -5.19
C ARG A 249 0.85 17.63 -4.56
N THR A 250 1.97 17.08 -4.97
CA THR A 250 3.29 17.68 -4.76
C THR A 250 3.53 18.66 -5.90
N PHE A 251 3.79 19.92 -5.59
CA PHE A 251 4.02 20.96 -6.59
C PHE A 251 5.45 20.87 -7.12
N ASP A 252 5.68 21.25 -8.37
CA ASP A 252 7.02 21.29 -8.98
C ASP A 252 7.91 22.33 -8.32
N ARG A 253 7.32 23.44 -7.85
CA ARG A 253 7.94 24.47 -7.02
C ARG A 253 7.08 24.72 -5.80
N ASP A 254 7.72 25.10 -4.69
CA ASP A 254 6.99 25.42 -3.45
C ASP A 254 6.15 26.68 -3.64
N ILE A 255 4.93 26.66 -3.14
CA ILE A 255 3.96 27.77 -3.28
C ILE A 255 3.95 28.58 -1.98
N GLY A 256 4.23 29.88 -2.08
CA GLY A 256 4.23 30.82 -0.96
C GLY A 256 3.03 31.79 -0.95
N ARG A 257 2.18 31.80 -2.00
CA ARG A 257 1.02 32.70 -2.10
C ARG A 257 -0.25 31.97 -1.72
N GLN A 258 -1.07 32.61 -0.88
CA GLN A 258 -2.34 32.05 -0.42
C GLN A 258 -3.30 31.81 -1.61
N ASP A 259 -3.43 32.78 -2.54
CA ASP A 259 -4.34 32.67 -3.67
C ASP A 259 -4.06 31.44 -4.57
N ASP A 260 -2.75 31.14 -4.75
CA ASP A 260 -2.31 30.00 -5.57
C ASP A 260 -2.63 28.67 -4.87
N LEU A 261 -2.50 28.64 -3.54
CA LEU A 261 -2.88 27.47 -2.72
C LEU A 261 -4.39 27.27 -2.69
N ASP A 262 -5.15 28.34 -2.57
CA ASP A 262 -6.62 28.30 -2.62
C ASP A 262 -7.09 27.73 -3.97
N ALA A 263 -6.52 28.21 -5.07
CA ALA A 263 -6.83 27.71 -6.41
C ALA A 263 -6.47 26.22 -6.56
N ALA A 264 -5.31 25.80 -6.05
CA ALA A 264 -4.87 24.41 -6.05
C ALA A 264 -5.80 23.52 -5.20
N LEU A 265 -6.20 23.99 -4.01
CA LEU A 265 -7.10 23.26 -3.10
C LEU A 265 -8.48 23.06 -3.72
N ARG A 266 -9.05 24.12 -4.36
CA ARG A 266 -10.30 24.03 -5.11
C ARG A 266 -10.23 22.97 -6.22
N GLY A 267 -9.11 22.89 -6.94
CA GLY A 267 -8.87 21.84 -7.93
C GLY A 267 -8.93 20.45 -7.33
N LEU A 268 -8.21 20.23 -6.24
CA LEU A 268 -8.19 18.95 -5.53
C LEU A 268 -9.55 18.56 -4.94
N VAL A 269 -10.31 19.54 -4.42
CA VAL A 269 -11.68 19.31 -3.92
C VAL A 269 -12.59 18.81 -5.05
N ARG A 270 -12.55 19.46 -6.24
CA ARG A 270 -13.35 19.00 -7.39
C ARG A 270 -13.00 17.57 -7.81
N GLU A 271 -11.70 17.23 -7.89
CA GLU A 271 -11.24 15.87 -8.20
C GLU A 271 -11.71 14.85 -7.16
N LEU A 272 -11.65 15.21 -5.88
CA LEU A 272 -12.12 14.36 -4.77
C LEU A 272 -13.63 14.13 -4.83
N CYS A 273 -14.42 15.19 -5.01
CA CYS A 273 -15.88 15.11 -5.09
C CYS A 273 -16.35 14.29 -6.29
N ALA A 274 -15.69 14.42 -7.45
CA ALA A 274 -15.98 13.60 -8.62
C ALA A 274 -15.74 12.11 -8.34
N ALA A 275 -14.68 11.76 -7.60
CA ALA A 275 -14.41 10.38 -7.21
C ALA A 275 -15.42 9.84 -6.18
N LEU A 276 -15.81 10.65 -5.19
CA LEU A 276 -16.83 10.29 -4.20
C LEU A 276 -18.19 10.07 -4.87
N ALA A 277 -18.60 10.95 -5.77
CA ALA A 277 -19.85 10.84 -6.51
C ALA A 277 -19.88 9.57 -7.38
N LYS A 278 -18.78 9.27 -8.10
CA LYS A 278 -18.67 8.05 -8.92
C LYS A 278 -18.80 6.75 -8.09
N GLN A 279 -18.38 6.80 -6.83
CA GLN A 279 -18.42 5.67 -5.89
C GLN A 279 -19.67 5.67 -5.01
N GLU A 280 -20.60 6.62 -5.20
CA GLU A 280 -21.79 6.82 -4.37
C GLU A 280 -21.48 6.91 -2.86
N ARG A 281 -20.36 7.55 -2.51
CA ARG A 281 -19.89 7.70 -1.12
C ARG A 281 -19.99 9.12 -0.63
N ALA A 282 -20.21 9.26 0.66
CA ALA A 282 -20.14 10.52 1.37
C ALA A 282 -19.44 10.30 2.74
N GLY A 283 -18.83 11.34 3.31
CA GLY A 283 -18.13 11.21 4.59
C GLY A 283 -18.27 12.45 5.45
N ARG A 284 -18.05 12.31 6.75
CA ARG A 284 -18.31 13.40 7.71
C ARG A 284 -17.07 14.22 8.07
N THR A 285 -15.88 13.72 7.88
CA THR A 285 -14.65 14.41 8.30
C THR A 285 -13.89 14.92 7.09
N VAL A 286 -13.85 16.24 6.94
CA VAL A 286 -13.01 16.93 5.94
C VAL A 286 -11.67 17.24 6.58
N ALA A 287 -10.59 16.90 5.90
CA ALA A 287 -9.23 17.17 6.37
C ALA A 287 -8.35 17.69 5.24
N ILE A 288 -7.39 18.54 5.57
CA ILE A 288 -6.30 18.95 4.68
C ILE A 288 -4.97 18.42 5.20
N LYS A 289 -4.07 18.14 4.25
CA LYS A 289 -2.68 17.77 4.51
C LYS A 289 -1.79 18.83 3.86
N ILE A 290 -0.90 19.41 4.63
CA ILE A 290 0.05 20.42 4.20
C ILE A 290 1.44 19.90 4.50
N ARG A 291 2.31 19.85 3.48
CA ARG A 291 3.74 19.61 3.69
C ARG A 291 4.51 20.85 3.27
N LEU A 292 5.32 21.38 4.16
CA LEU A 292 6.14 22.55 3.93
C LEU A 292 7.43 22.20 3.19
N ASP A 293 8.21 23.22 2.80
CA ASP A 293 9.48 23.09 2.10
C ASP A 293 10.57 22.37 2.91
N ASP A 294 10.47 22.41 4.25
CA ASP A 294 11.33 21.67 5.18
C ASP A 294 10.88 20.22 5.45
N PHE A 295 9.91 19.71 4.68
CA PHE A 295 9.26 18.40 4.81
C PHE A 295 8.44 18.18 6.08
N SER A 296 8.29 19.17 6.97
CA SER A 296 7.31 19.08 8.05
C SER A 296 5.90 18.90 7.46
N THR A 297 5.12 18.01 8.08
CA THR A 297 3.79 17.67 7.57
C THR A 297 2.75 17.94 8.64
N HIS A 298 1.74 18.71 8.28
CA HIS A 298 0.64 19.10 9.15
C HIS A 298 -0.68 18.59 8.58
N THR A 299 -1.58 18.19 9.47
CA THR A 299 -2.96 17.82 9.13
C THR A 299 -3.91 18.66 9.98
N ARG A 300 -4.97 19.19 9.33
CA ARG A 300 -6.07 19.86 10.00
C ARG A 300 -7.37 19.19 9.57
N ALA A 301 -8.32 19.03 10.48
CA ALA A 301 -9.56 18.33 10.18
C ALA A 301 -10.73 18.94 10.91
N ARG A 302 -11.92 18.82 10.29
CA ARG A 302 -13.21 19.16 10.89
C ARG A 302 -14.20 18.04 10.61
N THR A 303 -14.91 17.61 11.64
CA THR A 303 -16.03 16.67 11.52
C THR A 303 -17.33 17.47 11.47
N LEU A 304 -18.12 17.21 10.44
CA LEU A 304 -19.40 17.87 10.15
C LEU A 304 -20.56 17.09 10.80
N SER A 305 -21.70 17.76 10.92
CA SER A 305 -22.93 17.15 11.47
C SER A 305 -23.48 16.04 10.57
N GLY A 306 -23.36 16.18 9.23
CA GLY A 306 -23.81 15.22 8.25
C GLY A 306 -22.69 14.77 7.30
N PRO A 307 -22.91 13.68 6.53
CA PRO A 307 -22.01 13.26 5.47
C PRO A 307 -22.11 14.19 4.25
N VAL A 308 -20.97 14.53 3.65
CA VAL A 308 -20.83 15.44 2.51
C VAL A 308 -20.04 14.79 1.39
N ASN A 309 -20.35 15.15 0.14
CA ASN A 309 -19.60 14.74 -1.06
C ASN A 309 -19.60 15.77 -2.19
N ALA A 310 -20.29 16.93 -1.98
CA ALA A 310 -20.36 17.98 -2.99
C ALA A 310 -19.30 19.07 -2.76
N PRO A 311 -18.78 19.70 -3.84
CA PRO A 311 -17.79 20.78 -3.71
C PRO A 311 -18.32 21.95 -2.87
N ALA A 312 -19.60 22.33 -2.98
CA ALA A 312 -20.19 23.43 -2.23
C ALA A 312 -20.15 23.23 -0.70
N GLU A 313 -20.06 21.99 -0.23
CA GLU A 313 -19.99 21.64 1.19
C GLU A 313 -18.56 21.48 1.69
N ILE A 314 -17.66 20.88 0.85
CA ILE A 314 -16.30 20.53 1.24
C ILE A 314 -15.34 21.70 1.06
N GLU A 315 -15.50 22.49 0.00
CA GLU A 315 -14.58 23.58 -0.36
C GLU A 315 -14.50 24.66 0.72
N PRO A 316 -15.61 25.20 1.25
CA PRO A 316 -15.53 26.23 2.31
C PRO A 316 -14.79 25.73 3.55
N VAL A 317 -15.04 24.47 3.94
CA VAL A 317 -14.38 23.87 5.11
C VAL A 317 -12.89 23.66 4.87
N ALA A 318 -12.51 23.17 3.70
CA ALA A 318 -11.11 22.94 3.36
C ALA A 318 -10.32 24.26 3.28
N LEU A 319 -10.89 25.31 2.68
CA LEU A 319 -10.29 26.65 2.62
C LEU A 319 -10.14 27.27 4.02
N GLU A 320 -11.17 27.18 4.85
CA GLU A 320 -11.09 27.67 6.22
C GLU A 320 -9.97 26.97 7.02
N LEU A 321 -9.84 25.64 6.87
CA LEU A 321 -8.77 24.89 7.53
C LEU A 321 -7.38 25.34 7.02
N LEU A 322 -7.24 25.66 5.73
CA LEU A 322 -6.02 26.16 5.15
C LEU A 322 -5.69 27.57 5.64
N HIS A 323 -6.67 28.49 5.66
CA HIS A 323 -6.48 29.87 6.13
C HIS A 323 -6.15 29.90 7.63
N ASN A 324 -6.81 29.08 8.44
CA ASN A 324 -6.54 28.97 9.88
C ASN A 324 -5.17 28.33 10.19
N PHE A 325 -4.60 27.57 9.28
CA PHE A 325 -3.24 27.07 9.44
C PHE A 325 -2.21 28.20 9.31
N GLY A 326 -2.48 29.19 8.45
CA GLY A 326 -1.55 30.20 8.04
C GLY A 326 -0.44 29.63 7.12
N LEU A 327 0.46 30.49 6.68
CA LEU A 327 1.57 30.08 5.80
C LEU A 327 2.91 30.47 6.44
N PRO A 328 3.39 29.69 7.43
CA PRO A 328 4.65 29.99 8.07
C PRO A 328 5.86 29.82 7.13
N ARG A 329 5.68 29.01 6.09
CA ARG A 329 6.69 28.66 5.08
C ARG A 329 6.01 28.28 3.75
N PRO A 330 6.75 28.29 2.63
CA PRO A 330 6.23 27.78 1.35
C PRO A 330 5.76 26.33 1.43
N VAL A 331 4.67 26.02 0.70
CA VAL A 331 4.03 24.70 0.69
C VAL A 331 4.54 23.87 -0.48
N ARG A 332 5.09 22.70 -0.15
CA ARG A 332 5.58 21.69 -1.09
C ARG A 332 4.47 20.76 -1.59
N LEU A 333 3.54 20.38 -0.71
CA LEU A 333 2.44 19.47 -1.02
C LEU A 333 1.18 19.93 -0.33
N LEU A 334 0.08 19.86 -1.04
CA LEU A 334 -1.25 20.10 -0.52
C LEU A 334 -2.15 18.92 -0.85
N GLY A 335 -3.01 18.55 0.12
CA GLY A 335 -4.00 17.48 -0.07
C GLY A 335 -5.30 17.77 0.67
N VAL A 336 -6.38 17.18 0.17
CA VAL A 336 -7.69 17.17 0.82
C VAL A 336 -8.18 15.72 0.95
N ARG A 337 -8.84 15.42 2.05
CA ARG A 337 -9.39 14.10 2.36
C ARG A 337 -10.78 14.22 2.95
N VAL A 338 -11.65 13.30 2.56
CA VAL A 338 -12.92 13.03 3.23
C VAL A 338 -12.84 11.66 3.89
N ALA A 339 -13.12 11.59 5.18
CA ALA A 339 -13.05 10.37 5.99
C ALA A 339 -14.38 10.10 6.70
N ALA A 340 -14.45 8.97 7.42
CA ALA A 340 -15.69 8.41 7.95
C ALA A 340 -16.72 8.20 6.82
N LEU A 341 -16.22 7.56 5.74
CA LEU A 341 -17.02 7.29 4.55
C LEU A 341 -18.11 6.27 4.85
N ARG A 342 -19.26 6.48 4.19
CA ARG A 342 -20.42 5.59 4.20
C ARG A 342 -20.96 5.48 2.77
N GLU A 343 -21.63 4.38 2.47
CA GLU A 343 -22.39 4.26 1.24
C GLU A 343 -23.69 5.08 1.34
N ARG A 344 -24.19 5.58 0.23
CA ARG A 344 -25.40 6.39 0.17
C ARG A 344 -26.61 5.53 0.58
N GLY A 345 -27.23 5.85 1.72
CA GLY A 345 -28.37 5.10 2.26
C GLY A 345 -28.08 4.32 3.55
N GLU A 346 -26.84 4.26 4.02
CA GLU A 346 -26.52 3.66 5.32
C GLU A 346 -27.05 4.57 6.45
N VAL A 347 -28.17 4.16 7.07
CA VAL A 347 -28.83 4.89 8.17
C VAL A 347 -27.92 4.85 9.40
N VAL A 348 -27.61 6.02 9.95
CA VAL A 348 -26.89 6.14 11.22
C VAL A 348 -27.85 5.71 12.33
N PRO A 349 -27.52 4.70 13.15
CA PRO A 349 -28.16 4.62 14.46
C PRO A 349 -27.77 5.90 15.20
N VAL A 350 -28.73 6.75 15.50
CA VAL A 350 -28.55 7.86 16.46
C VAL A 350 -28.13 7.20 17.76
N PRO A 351 -26.97 7.54 18.36
CA PRO A 351 -26.71 7.04 19.71
C PRO A 351 -27.85 7.55 20.58
N GLU A 352 -28.58 6.60 21.20
CA GLU A 352 -29.52 6.97 22.27
C GLU A 352 -28.73 7.77 23.29
N GLN A 353 -29.11 9.04 23.44
CA GLN A 353 -28.66 9.82 24.56
C GLN A 353 -29.17 9.11 25.80
N LEU A 354 -28.29 8.46 26.55
CA LEU A 354 -28.57 8.05 27.91
C LEU A 354 -28.93 9.32 28.66
N SER A 355 -30.25 9.55 28.87
CA SER A 355 -30.73 10.55 29.79
C SER A 355 -30.32 10.09 31.18
N LEU A 356 -29.30 10.73 31.73
CA LEU A 356 -29.03 10.68 33.16
C LEU A 356 -30.27 11.30 33.84
N ALA A 357 -31.13 10.45 34.39
CA ALA A 357 -32.13 10.88 35.38
C ALA A 357 -31.37 11.40 36.59
N LEU A 358 -31.57 12.68 36.90
CA LEU A 358 -31.16 13.34 38.12
C LEU A 358 -31.93 12.77 39.34
#